data_b326ea9c787a9e8c038920f4464b3e8b
#
_entry.id   b326ea9c787a9e8c038920f4464b3e8b
#
_cell.length_a   1.000
_cell.length_b   1.000
_cell.length_c   1.000
_cell.angle_alpha   90.00
_cell.angle_beta   90.00
_cell.angle_gamma   90.00
#
_symmetry.space_group_name_H-M   'P 1'
#
loop_
_entity.id
_entity.type
_entity.pdbx_description
1 polymer ?
#
loop_
_entity_poly.entity_id
_entity_poly.type
_entity_poly.pdbx_seq_one_letter_code
_entity_poly.pdbx_strand_id
1 'polypeptide(L)'
;RSLEGLEALETLMTLIVSTDRHNFWMVTCERQIWRLLTAVTPMADAFDVTVKLDGLDPSKLREAIERRHRLSGLELNYARPRGTDLAAWLTHLWGASPAERTFKRLTEASEGNPRSAMPLWQLSLTHQSVEERAVEVSIASSLRLDELQTLPSHLVPAIGLMFRQSAIDRPALEVALGWSAAQVGAAVHALEVAGLLHCHSRADGELSWSLVPHACAPVRQFLVQQGLLHEPRRTA
;
A
#
# COMPACT_ATOMS: atom_id res chain seq x y z
N ARG A 1 -10.87 5.97 21.52
CA ARG A 1 -10.64 4.52 21.39
C ARG A 1 -10.40 4.02 22.78
N SER A 2 -11.36 3.27 23.27
CA SER A 2 -11.47 2.80 24.64
C SER A 2 -10.41 1.72 24.90
N LEU A 3 -10.11 1.53 26.18
CA LEU A 3 -9.33 0.39 26.71
C LEU A 3 -9.96 -0.97 26.36
N GLU A 4 -11.24 -0.99 25.94
CA GLU A 4 -12.00 -2.19 25.52
C GLU A 4 -11.29 -3.01 24.44
N GLY A 5 -10.60 -2.37 23.49
CA GLY A 5 -9.82 -3.08 22.47
C GLY A 5 -8.60 -3.82 23.03
N LEU A 6 -8.00 -3.33 24.11
CA LEU A 6 -6.90 -4.02 24.81
C LEU A 6 -7.41 -5.20 25.61
N GLU A 7 -8.56 -5.09 26.27
CA GLU A 7 -9.19 -6.19 27.02
C GLU A 7 -9.55 -7.37 26.09
N ALA A 8 -10.09 -7.07 24.90
CA ALA A 8 -10.36 -8.09 23.89
C ALA A 8 -9.07 -8.79 23.42
N LEU A 9 -7.98 -8.02 23.26
CA LEU A 9 -6.68 -8.57 22.89
C LEU A 9 -6.10 -9.46 24.01
N GLU A 10 -6.17 -9.03 25.26
CA GLU A 10 -5.74 -9.82 26.43
C GLU A 10 -6.54 -11.12 26.56
N THR A 11 -7.84 -11.06 26.32
CA THR A 11 -8.70 -12.24 26.27
C THR A 11 -8.27 -13.21 25.17
N LEU A 12 -7.99 -12.69 23.98
CA LEU A 12 -7.48 -13.50 22.86
C LEU A 12 -6.13 -14.14 23.20
N MET A 13 -5.22 -13.39 23.80
CA MET A 13 -3.91 -13.92 24.20
C MET A 13 -4.04 -15.01 25.27
N THR A 14 -4.90 -14.80 26.25
CA THR A 14 -5.19 -15.82 27.27
C THR A 14 -5.75 -17.10 26.64
N LEU A 15 -6.64 -16.96 25.65
CA LEU A 15 -7.18 -18.11 24.91
C LEU A 15 -6.07 -18.83 24.13
N ILE A 16 -5.21 -18.11 23.42
CA ILE A 16 -4.08 -18.68 22.67
C ILE A 16 -3.20 -19.50 23.61
N VAL A 17 -2.71 -18.88 24.70
CA VAL A 17 -1.78 -19.52 25.64
C VAL A 17 -2.44 -20.71 26.37
N SER A 18 -3.72 -20.61 26.72
CA SER A 18 -4.41 -21.71 27.42
C SER A 18 -4.73 -22.91 26.53
N THR A 19 -4.73 -22.75 25.22
CA THR A 19 -5.11 -23.79 24.25
C THR A 19 -4.00 -24.19 23.30
N ASP A 20 -2.79 -23.67 23.46
CA ASP A 20 -1.61 -23.95 22.61
C ASP A 20 -1.29 -25.43 22.45
N ARG A 21 -1.48 -26.22 23.52
CA ARG A 21 -1.22 -27.68 23.51
C ARG A 21 -2.18 -28.47 22.61
N HIS A 22 -3.32 -27.89 22.28
CA HIS A 22 -4.39 -28.59 21.56
C HIS A 22 -4.69 -27.95 20.21
N ASN A 23 -4.26 -26.70 20.00
CA ASN A 23 -4.58 -25.91 18.81
C ASN A 23 -3.31 -25.32 18.22
N PHE A 24 -3.24 -25.32 16.90
CA PHE A 24 -2.25 -24.54 16.16
C PHE A 24 -2.84 -23.15 15.86
N TRP A 25 -2.23 -22.13 16.41
CA TRP A 25 -2.63 -20.74 16.20
C TRP A 25 -1.77 -20.07 15.15
N MET A 26 -2.40 -19.50 14.14
CA MET A 26 -1.75 -18.64 13.15
C MET A 26 -2.47 -17.30 13.12
N VAL A 27 -1.79 -16.25 13.55
CA VAL A 27 -2.31 -14.89 13.56
C VAL A 27 -1.55 -14.05 12.53
N THR A 28 -2.29 -13.36 11.68
CA THR A 28 -1.72 -12.40 10.75
C THR A 28 -2.00 -10.99 11.24
N CYS A 29 -0.98 -10.16 11.23
CA CYS A 29 -1.09 -8.78 11.66
C CYS A 29 -0.29 -7.87 10.74
N GLU A 30 -0.78 -6.68 10.49
CA GLU A 30 -0.04 -5.66 9.79
C GLU A 30 1.20 -5.24 10.61
N ARG A 31 2.34 -5.08 9.94
CA ARG A 31 3.65 -4.82 10.59
C ARG A 31 3.61 -3.64 11.57
N GLN A 32 2.90 -2.57 11.22
CA GLN A 32 2.81 -1.38 12.06
C GLN A 32 1.97 -1.62 13.32
N ILE A 33 0.86 -2.34 13.12
CA ILE A 33 -0.02 -2.74 14.23
C ILE A 33 0.72 -3.72 15.15
N TRP A 34 1.43 -4.70 14.59
CA TRP A 34 2.25 -5.63 15.38
C TRP A 34 3.26 -4.91 16.26
N ARG A 35 4.00 -3.93 15.70
CA ARG A 35 4.96 -3.12 16.47
C ARG A 35 4.30 -2.34 17.60
N LEU A 36 3.14 -1.75 17.35
CA LEU A 36 2.39 -1.05 18.38
C LEU A 36 1.94 -2.01 19.48
N LEU A 37 1.37 -3.14 19.11
CA LEU A 37 0.88 -4.13 20.05
C LEU A 37 2.00 -4.69 20.93
N THR A 38 3.14 -5.06 20.32
CA THR A 38 4.31 -5.57 21.06
C THR A 38 4.99 -4.53 21.95
N ALA A 39 4.77 -3.23 21.68
CA ALA A 39 5.26 -2.16 22.54
C ALA A 39 4.40 -1.93 23.79
N VAL A 40 3.11 -2.31 23.73
CA VAL A 40 2.14 -2.05 24.82
C VAL A 40 1.65 -3.32 25.50
N THR A 41 1.89 -4.49 24.92
CA THR A 41 1.48 -5.80 25.45
C THR A 41 2.57 -6.83 25.23
N PRO A 42 2.64 -7.91 26.04
CA PRO A 42 3.57 -9.02 25.86
C PRO A 42 3.12 -9.99 24.74
N MET A 43 2.49 -9.46 23.68
CA MET A 43 1.90 -10.28 22.61
C MET A 43 2.93 -11.15 21.88
N ALA A 44 4.18 -10.68 21.79
CA ALA A 44 5.25 -11.44 21.14
C ALA A 44 5.54 -12.77 21.87
N ASP A 45 5.38 -12.78 23.20
CA ASP A 45 5.69 -13.95 24.04
C ASP A 45 4.65 -15.06 23.92
N ALA A 46 3.48 -14.76 23.34
CA ALA A 46 2.44 -15.76 23.08
C ALA A 46 2.67 -16.61 21.84
N PHE A 47 3.73 -16.32 21.05
CA PHE A 47 4.02 -17.02 19.82
C PHE A 47 5.48 -17.49 19.79
N ASP A 48 5.68 -18.78 19.57
CA ASP A 48 7.04 -19.37 19.42
C ASP A 48 7.76 -18.90 18.17
N VAL A 49 7.00 -18.59 17.11
CA VAL A 49 7.55 -18.21 15.81
C VAL A 49 6.86 -16.96 15.27
N THR A 50 7.65 -15.97 14.94
CA THR A 50 7.18 -14.77 14.21
C THR A 50 7.80 -14.75 12.82
N VAL A 51 6.94 -14.83 11.78
CA VAL A 51 7.36 -14.76 10.39
C VAL A 51 7.09 -13.37 9.84
N LYS A 52 8.16 -12.70 9.41
CA LYS A 52 8.05 -11.39 8.76
C LYS A 52 7.93 -11.57 7.26
N LEU A 53 6.80 -11.17 6.69
CA LEU A 53 6.62 -11.15 5.25
C LEU A 53 7.13 -9.81 4.70
N ASP A 54 8.19 -9.87 3.92
CA ASP A 54 8.69 -8.73 3.16
C ASP A 54 8.05 -8.69 1.77
N GLY A 55 8.15 -7.52 1.11
CA GLY A 55 7.68 -7.38 -0.26
C GLY A 55 8.44 -8.30 -1.22
N LEU A 56 7.80 -8.64 -2.33
CA LEU A 56 8.41 -9.43 -3.38
C LEU A 56 9.54 -8.64 -4.05
N ASP A 57 10.62 -9.33 -4.38
CA ASP A 57 11.65 -8.77 -5.24
C ASP A 57 11.13 -8.57 -6.69
N PRO A 58 11.83 -7.78 -7.52
CA PRO A 58 11.38 -7.49 -8.88
C PRO A 58 11.14 -8.73 -9.75
N SER A 59 11.92 -9.78 -9.56
CA SER A 59 11.82 -11.01 -10.35
C SER A 59 10.58 -11.81 -10.00
N LYS A 60 10.30 -11.97 -8.71
CA LYS A 60 9.11 -12.67 -8.21
C LYS A 60 7.83 -11.88 -8.49
N LEU A 61 7.90 -10.54 -8.35
CA LEU A 61 6.77 -9.67 -8.68
C LEU A 61 6.45 -9.78 -10.17
N ARG A 62 7.48 -9.79 -11.04
CA ARG A 62 7.34 -10.01 -12.47
C ARG A 62 6.66 -11.34 -12.77
N GLU A 63 7.18 -12.43 -12.22
CA GLU A 63 6.62 -13.76 -12.43
C GLU A 63 5.13 -13.82 -12.03
N ALA A 64 4.79 -13.28 -10.87
CA ALA A 64 3.41 -13.26 -10.38
C ALA A 64 2.46 -12.47 -11.31
N ILE A 65 2.90 -11.30 -11.78
CA ILE A 65 2.10 -10.44 -12.66
C ILE A 65 1.99 -11.04 -14.05
N GLU A 66 3.10 -11.47 -14.66
CA GLU A 66 3.10 -12.05 -16.01
C GLU A 66 2.30 -13.37 -16.05
N ARG A 67 2.38 -14.18 -14.99
CA ARG A 67 1.56 -15.39 -14.88
C ARG A 67 0.06 -15.07 -14.90
N ARG A 68 -0.35 -14.02 -14.21
CA ARG A 68 -1.74 -13.56 -14.21
C ARG A 68 -2.12 -12.91 -15.54
N HIS A 69 -1.22 -12.10 -16.12
CA HIS A 69 -1.45 -11.42 -17.39
C HIS A 69 -1.64 -12.42 -18.56
N ARG A 70 -0.93 -13.55 -18.55
CA ARG A 70 -1.07 -14.59 -19.56
C ARG A 70 -2.51 -15.09 -19.72
N LEU A 71 -3.33 -14.97 -18.69
CA LEU A 71 -4.76 -15.32 -18.77
C LEU A 71 -5.56 -14.37 -19.66
N SER A 72 -5.07 -13.17 -19.95
CA SER A 72 -5.71 -12.22 -20.87
C SER A 72 -5.53 -12.59 -22.34
N GLY A 73 -4.55 -13.43 -22.67
CA GLY A 73 -4.19 -13.77 -24.05
C GLY A 73 -3.56 -12.62 -24.85
N LEU A 74 -3.16 -11.54 -24.16
CA LEU A 74 -2.51 -10.38 -24.78
C LEU A 74 -0.99 -10.47 -24.63
N GLU A 75 -0.25 -10.04 -25.65
CA GLU A 75 1.19 -9.90 -25.60
C GLU A 75 1.60 -8.56 -24.97
N LEU A 76 2.71 -8.56 -24.22
CA LEU A 76 3.21 -7.37 -23.54
C LEU A 76 4.33 -6.73 -24.37
N ASN A 77 4.07 -5.53 -24.86
CA ASN A 77 5.06 -4.71 -25.53
C ASN A 77 5.59 -3.63 -24.57
N TYR A 78 6.80 -3.82 -24.09
CA TYR A 78 7.42 -2.84 -23.19
C TYR A 78 7.92 -1.64 -23.99
N ALA A 79 7.33 -0.47 -23.73
CA ALA A 79 7.69 0.77 -24.39
C ALA A 79 9.19 1.07 -24.22
N ARG A 80 9.86 1.34 -25.32
CA ARG A 80 11.24 1.86 -25.29
C ARG A 80 11.18 3.33 -24.88
N PRO A 81 12.11 3.80 -24.04
CA PRO A 81 12.15 5.22 -23.70
C PRO A 81 12.20 6.05 -25.00
N ARG A 82 11.19 6.88 -25.20
CA ARG A 82 11.17 7.86 -26.29
C ARG A 82 12.10 9.01 -25.89
N GLY A 83 13.32 9.03 -26.45
CA GLY A 83 14.24 10.14 -26.23
C GLY A 83 15.58 9.88 -26.92
N THR A 84 16.11 10.93 -27.52
CA THR A 84 17.43 10.99 -28.12
C THR A 84 18.55 11.13 -27.07
N ASP A 85 18.29 10.70 -25.86
CA ASP A 85 19.24 10.84 -24.77
C ASP A 85 20.35 9.78 -24.91
N LEU A 86 21.55 10.25 -25.25
CA LEU A 86 22.73 9.42 -25.44
C LEU A 86 23.04 8.58 -24.21
N ALA A 87 22.72 9.10 -23.01
CA ALA A 87 22.84 8.38 -21.75
C ALA A 87 21.84 7.22 -21.67
N ALA A 88 20.63 7.40 -22.17
CA ALA A 88 19.63 6.34 -22.26
C ALA A 88 20.05 5.25 -23.27
N TRP A 89 20.74 5.63 -24.35
CA TRP A 89 21.27 4.69 -25.33
C TRP A 89 22.48 3.88 -24.80
N LEU A 90 23.40 4.52 -24.07
CA LEU A 90 24.54 3.84 -23.43
C LEU A 90 24.08 2.86 -22.34
N THR A 91 23.05 3.21 -21.56
CA THR A 91 22.43 2.28 -20.59
C THR A 91 21.70 1.12 -21.29
N HIS A 92 21.37 1.25 -22.57
CA HIS A 92 20.75 0.18 -23.36
C HIS A 92 21.74 -0.89 -23.78
N LEU A 93 23.01 -0.53 -23.97
CA LEU A 93 24.08 -1.48 -24.38
C LEU A 93 24.56 -2.37 -23.24
N TRP A 94 24.41 -1.92 -21.98
CA TRP A 94 24.99 -2.59 -20.81
C TRP A 94 23.97 -2.77 -19.67
N GLY A 95 22.71 -2.48 -19.90
CA GLY A 95 21.70 -2.36 -18.86
C GLY A 95 20.58 -3.39 -18.92
N ALA A 96 19.77 -3.40 -17.87
CA ALA A 96 18.59 -4.22 -17.71
C ALA A 96 17.58 -4.04 -18.87
N SER A 97 16.90 -5.11 -19.24
CA SER A 97 15.86 -5.09 -20.28
C SER A 97 14.75 -4.09 -19.95
N PRO A 98 13.97 -3.60 -20.94
CA PRO A 98 12.82 -2.73 -20.65
C PRO A 98 11.85 -3.32 -19.65
N ALA A 99 11.61 -4.63 -19.72
CA ALA A 99 10.81 -5.35 -18.75
C ALA A 99 11.39 -5.28 -17.33
N GLU A 100 12.68 -5.58 -17.16
CA GLU A 100 13.35 -5.52 -15.86
C GLU A 100 13.29 -4.12 -15.24
N ARG A 101 13.49 -3.08 -16.05
CA ARG A 101 13.36 -1.69 -15.56
C ARG A 101 11.95 -1.36 -15.13
N THR A 102 10.94 -1.83 -15.86
CA THR A 102 9.53 -1.65 -15.53
C THR A 102 9.22 -2.32 -14.19
N PHE A 103 9.61 -3.58 -14.03
CA PHE A 103 9.35 -4.30 -12.78
C PHE A 103 10.16 -3.79 -11.60
N LYS A 104 11.39 -3.33 -11.81
CA LYS A 104 12.16 -2.65 -10.76
C LYS A 104 11.43 -1.42 -10.24
N ARG A 105 10.96 -0.53 -11.14
CA ARG A 105 10.19 0.67 -10.75
C ARG A 105 8.86 0.33 -10.11
N LEU A 106 8.17 -0.68 -10.64
CA LEU A 106 6.91 -1.16 -10.06
C LEU A 106 7.13 -1.69 -8.64
N THR A 107 8.22 -2.43 -8.41
CA THR A 107 8.60 -2.93 -7.09
C THR A 107 8.93 -1.79 -6.14
N GLU A 108 9.69 -0.80 -6.60
CA GLU A 108 10.01 0.39 -5.80
C GLU A 108 8.74 1.16 -5.40
N ALA A 109 7.83 1.39 -6.36
CA ALA A 109 6.58 2.14 -6.13
C ALA A 109 5.56 1.39 -5.27
N SER A 110 5.57 0.06 -5.29
CA SER A 110 4.66 -0.79 -4.50
C SER A 110 5.31 -1.39 -3.26
N GLU A 111 6.62 -1.16 -3.06
CA GLU A 111 7.45 -1.83 -2.05
C GLU A 111 7.38 -3.36 -2.12
N GLY A 112 7.18 -3.87 -3.32
CA GLY A 112 7.02 -5.29 -3.58
C GLY A 112 5.70 -5.89 -3.09
N ASN A 113 4.74 -5.05 -2.66
CA ASN A 113 3.42 -5.52 -2.23
C ASN A 113 2.54 -5.79 -3.46
N PRO A 114 2.10 -7.05 -3.71
CA PRO A 114 1.27 -7.37 -4.86
C PRO A 114 -0.05 -6.59 -4.90
N ARG A 115 -0.64 -6.30 -3.73
CA ARG A 115 -1.90 -5.54 -3.62
C ARG A 115 -1.75 -4.11 -4.14
N SER A 116 -0.59 -3.49 -3.91
CA SER A 116 -0.26 -2.15 -4.41
C SER A 116 0.27 -2.19 -5.85
N ALA A 117 1.00 -3.25 -6.20
CA ALA A 117 1.59 -3.40 -7.52
C ALA A 117 0.56 -3.64 -8.62
N MET A 118 -0.50 -4.41 -8.35
CA MET A 118 -1.51 -4.74 -9.38
C MET A 118 -2.25 -3.52 -9.94
N PRO A 119 -2.76 -2.57 -9.14
CA PRO A 119 -3.34 -1.33 -9.68
C PRO A 119 -2.33 -0.49 -10.47
N LEU A 120 -1.08 -0.36 -9.99
CA LEU A 120 -0.02 0.32 -10.72
C LEU A 120 0.29 -0.36 -12.06
N TRP A 121 0.30 -1.68 -12.07
CA TRP A 121 0.43 -2.45 -13.29
C TRP A 121 -0.70 -2.16 -14.27
N GLN A 122 -1.95 -2.20 -13.81
CA GLN A 122 -3.11 -1.88 -14.64
C GLN A 122 -3.04 -0.47 -15.23
N LEU A 123 -2.64 0.52 -14.44
CA LEU A 123 -2.42 1.90 -14.90
C LEU A 123 -1.24 2.02 -15.88
N SER A 124 -0.32 1.07 -15.86
CA SER A 124 0.83 1.03 -16.79
C SER A 124 0.48 0.44 -18.15
N LEU A 125 -0.68 -0.21 -18.28
CA LEU A 125 -1.18 -0.75 -19.55
C LEU A 125 -1.86 0.39 -20.32
N THR A 126 -1.21 0.91 -21.35
CA THR A 126 -1.68 2.11 -22.04
C THR A 126 -2.33 1.74 -23.36
N HIS A 127 -1.81 1.40 -24.37
CA HIS A 127 -2.44 1.23 -25.66
C HIS A 127 -2.71 -0.25 -25.96
N GLN A 128 -3.95 -0.59 -26.29
CA GLN A 128 -4.32 -1.94 -26.73
C GLN A 128 -4.54 -1.94 -28.24
N SER A 129 -3.71 -2.69 -28.96
CA SER A 129 -3.99 -3.03 -30.36
C SER A 129 -4.82 -4.31 -30.39
N VAL A 130 -6.07 -4.19 -30.82
CA VAL A 130 -6.99 -5.32 -30.95
C VAL A 130 -6.53 -6.26 -32.06
N GLU A 131 -5.98 -5.71 -33.14
CA GLU A 131 -5.48 -6.45 -34.31
C GLU A 131 -4.26 -7.28 -33.97
N GLU A 132 -3.33 -6.71 -33.21
CA GLU A 132 -2.07 -7.37 -32.83
C GLU A 132 -2.19 -8.20 -31.54
N ARG A 133 -3.32 -8.16 -30.87
CA ARG A 133 -3.49 -8.76 -29.51
C ARG A 133 -2.38 -8.37 -28.54
N ALA A 134 -1.91 -7.15 -28.64
CA ALA A 134 -0.81 -6.64 -27.86
C ALA A 134 -1.22 -5.42 -27.03
N VAL A 135 -0.60 -5.26 -25.88
CA VAL A 135 -0.79 -4.10 -25.01
C VAL A 135 0.58 -3.46 -24.75
N GLU A 136 0.64 -2.15 -24.90
CA GLU A 136 1.83 -1.38 -24.59
C GLU A 136 1.94 -1.15 -23.10
N VAL A 137 3.10 -1.47 -22.54
CA VAL A 137 3.40 -1.22 -21.11
C VAL A 137 4.21 0.08 -21.02
N SER A 138 3.58 1.12 -20.51
CA SER A 138 4.22 2.38 -20.14
C SER A 138 4.24 2.50 -18.63
N ILE A 139 5.39 2.85 -18.05
CA ILE A 139 5.49 2.98 -16.60
C ILE A 139 4.54 4.11 -16.18
N ALA A 140 3.45 3.74 -15.49
CA ALA A 140 2.57 4.72 -14.91
C ALA A 140 3.38 5.61 -13.97
N SER A 141 3.14 6.91 -14.04
CA SER A 141 3.60 7.80 -12.99
C SER A 141 2.91 7.36 -11.71
N SER A 142 3.63 6.64 -10.86
CA SER A 142 3.16 6.46 -9.48
C SER A 142 2.94 7.83 -8.88
N LEU A 143 1.97 7.95 -7.99
CA LEU A 143 1.75 9.17 -7.22
C LEU A 143 3.11 9.62 -6.67
N ARG A 144 3.53 10.84 -7.06
CA ARG A 144 4.86 11.32 -6.71
C ARG A 144 4.81 11.90 -5.29
N LEU A 145 5.88 11.67 -4.56
CA LEU A 145 6.02 12.25 -3.22
C LEU A 145 5.85 13.78 -3.24
N ASP A 146 6.31 14.42 -4.32
CA ASP A 146 6.17 15.86 -4.53
C ASP A 146 4.70 16.29 -4.59
N GLU A 147 3.81 15.49 -5.16
CA GLU A 147 2.37 15.77 -5.22
C GLU A 147 1.73 15.70 -3.83
N LEU A 148 2.19 14.78 -2.97
CA LEU A 148 1.75 14.72 -1.58
C LEU A 148 2.22 15.93 -0.76
N GLN A 149 3.39 16.48 -1.08
CA GLN A 149 3.92 17.67 -0.41
C GLN A 149 3.15 18.95 -0.76
N THR A 150 2.42 18.96 -1.88
CA THR A 150 1.56 20.11 -2.26
C THR A 150 0.21 20.09 -1.54
N LEU A 151 -0.14 19.00 -0.87
CA LEU A 151 -1.38 18.92 -0.13
C LEU A 151 -1.39 19.89 1.06
N PRO A 152 -2.53 20.50 1.36
CA PRO A 152 -2.67 21.37 2.53
C PRO A 152 -2.29 20.62 3.82
N SER A 153 -1.47 21.26 4.66
CA SER A 153 -0.93 20.64 5.88
C SER A 153 -2.00 20.13 6.86
N HIS A 154 -3.17 20.76 6.87
CA HIS A 154 -4.28 20.34 7.71
C HIS A 154 -4.86 18.95 7.32
N LEU A 155 -4.59 18.45 6.10
CA LEU A 155 -5.03 17.12 5.67
C LEU A 155 -4.10 15.99 6.16
N VAL A 156 -2.88 16.33 6.58
CA VAL A 156 -1.87 15.35 6.98
C VAL A 156 -2.33 14.43 8.14
N PRO A 157 -3.01 14.93 9.19
CA PRO A 157 -3.55 14.07 10.24
C PRO A 157 -4.60 13.07 9.72
N ALA A 158 -5.46 13.49 8.79
CA ALA A 158 -6.46 12.62 8.17
C ALA A 158 -5.80 11.51 7.36
N ILE A 159 -4.80 11.85 6.55
CA ILE A 159 -4.01 10.87 5.78
C ILE A 159 -3.33 9.88 6.73
N GLY A 160 -2.73 10.37 7.82
CA GLY A 160 -2.07 9.54 8.83
C GLY A 160 -3.03 8.57 9.53
N LEU A 161 -4.25 9.00 9.79
CA LEU A 161 -5.28 8.17 10.38
C LEU A 161 -5.78 7.09 9.39
N MET A 162 -6.07 7.49 8.15
CA MET A 162 -6.50 6.60 7.09
C MET A 162 -5.42 5.56 6.71
N PHE A 163 -4.14 5.95 6.79
CA PHE A 163 -3.03 5.01 6.58
C PHE A 163 -2.98 3.90 7.64
N ARG A 164 -3.36 4.21 8.88
CA ARG A 164 -3.36 3.26 10.02
C ARG A 164 -4.60 2.39 10.08
N GLN A 165 -5.62 2.69 9.29
CA GLN A 165 -6.88 1.96 9.28
C GLN A 165 -7.17 1.45 7.87
N SER A 166 -7.63 0.21 7.78
CA SER A 166 -7.99 -0.40 6.49
C SER A 166 -9.21 0.27 5.85
N ALA A 167 -10.14 0.79 6.66
CA ALA A 167 -11.25 1.64 6.26
C ALA A 167 -11.72 2.45 7.46
N ILE A 168 -12.20 3.67 7.22
CA ILE A 168 -12.69 4.57 8.26
C ILE A 168 -13.95 5.28 7.78
N ASP A 169 -14.94 5.39 8.65
CA ASP A 169 -16.17 6.12 8.40
C ASP A 169 -16.10 7.58 8.90
N ARG A 170 -17.12 8.37 8.55
CA ARG A 170 -17.18 9.78 8.94
C ARG A 170 -17.19 9.97 10.45
N PRO A 171 -18.05 9.30 11.23
CA PRO A 171 -18.08 9.48 12.69
C PRO A 171 -16.73 9.19 13.34
N ALA A 172 -16.02 8.16 12.89
CA ALA A 172 -14.70 7.83 13.42
C ALA A 172 -13.65 8.91 13.07
N LEU A 173 -13.73 9.52 11.88
CA LEU A 173 -12.88 10.66 11.50
C LEU A 173 -13.17 11.88 12.36
N GLU A 174 -14.46 12.22 12.58
CA GLU A 174 -14.88 13.36 13.41
C GLU A 174 -14.34 13.21 14.83
N VAL A 175 -14.53 12.06 15.43
CA VAL A 175 -14.06 11.78 16.80
C VAL A 175 -12.54 11.78 16.89
N ALA A 176 -11.86 11.11 15.95
CA ALA A 176 -10.42 10.94 16.04
C ALA A 176 -9.64 12.24 15.76
N LEU A 177 -10.19 13.13 14.92
CA LEU A 177 -9.55 14.38 14.55
C LEU A 177 -10.10 15.58 15.31
N GLY A 178 -11.23 15.43 16.02
CA GLY A 178 -11.93 16.54 16.65
C GLY A 178 -12.52 17.53 15.63
N TRP A 179 -12.84 17.07 14.44
CA TRP A 179 -13.34 17.91 13.34
C TRP A 179 -14.86 17.85 13.25
N SER A 180 -15.44 18.95 12.76
CA SER A 180 -16.86 18.98 12.41
C SER A 180 -17.13 18.15 11.14
N ALA A 181 -18.39 17.74 10.95
CA ALA A 181 -18.85 17.01 9.78
C ALA A 181 -18.50 17.74 8.45
N ALA A 182 -18.56 19.07 8.45
CA ALA A 182 -18.19 19.90 7.29
C ALA A 182 -16.69 19.81 6.98
N GLN A 183 -15.84 19.88 8.02
CA GLN A 183 -14.39 19.76 7.85
C GLN A 183 -13.99 18.36 7.37
N VAL A 184 -14.59 17.31 7.93
CA VAL A 184 -14.36 15.94 7.47
C VAL A 184 -14.82 15.79 6.01
N GLY A 185 -16.00 16.31 5.65
CA GLY A 185 -16.50 16.26 4.28
C GLY A 185 -15.58 16.95 3.29
N ALA A 186 -15.08 18.15 3.63
CA ALA A 186 -14.14 18.88 2.80
C ALA A 186 -12.80 18.15 2.64
N ALA A 187 -12.27 17.57 3.74
CA ALA A 187 -11.02 16.83 3.71
C ALA A 187 -11.12 15.56 2.87
N VAL A 188 -12.18 14.78 3.07
CA VAL A 188 -12.45 13.57 2.28
C VAL A 188 -12.56 13.92 0.80
N HIS A 189 -13.35 14.93 0.45
CA HIS A 189 -13.50 15.36 -0.94
C HIS A 189 -12.16 15.79 -1.56
N ALA A 190 -11.36 16.56 -0.84
CA ALA A 190 -10.04 16.97 -1.32
C ALA A 190 -9.12 15.78 -1.58
N LEU A 191 -9.13 14.76 -0.70
CA LEU A 191 -8.34 13.56 -0.85
C LEU A 191 -8.87 12.61 -1.94
N GLU A 192 -10.19 12.58 -2.17
CA GLU A 192 -10.80 11.87 -3.30
C GLU A 192 -10.39 12.51 -4.63
N VAL A 193 -10.48 13.84 -4.74
CA VAL A 193 -10.03 14.59 -5.93
C VAL A 193 -8.55 14.38 -6.20
N ALA A 194 -7.73 14.28 -5.15
CA ALA A 194 -6.32 13.94 -5.27
C ALA A 194 -6.07 12.45 -5.65
N GLY A 195 -7.13 11.63 -5.80
CA GLY A 195 -7.01 10.22 -6.15
C GLY A 195 -6.40 9.34 -5.05
N LEU A 196 -6.44 9.80 -3.81
CA LEU A 196 -5.84 9.10 -2.66
C LEU A 196 -6.80 8.15 -1.97
N LEU A 197 -8.11 8.36 -2.13
CA LEU A 197 -9.12 7.60 -1.43
C LEU A 197 -9.97 6.75 -2.36
N HIS A 198 -10.36 5.62 -1.82
CA HIS A 198 -11.40 4.76 -2.36
C HIS A 198 -12.58 4.77 -1.40
N CYS A 199 -13.78 5.12 -1.91
CA CYS A 199 -15.01 5.08 -1.16
C CYS A 199 -15.62 3.68 -1.22
N HIS A 200 -16.03 3.18 -0.07
CA HIS A 200 -16.73 1.91 0.07
C HIS A 200 -18.13 2.19 0.63
N SER A 201 -19.15 1.61 0.00
CA SER A 201 -20.49 1.57 0.57
C SER A 201 -20.63 0.30 1.40
N ARG A 202 -21.03 0.42 2.65
CA ARG A 202 -21.38 -0.71 3.53
C ARG A 202 -22.78 -1.20 3.25
N ALA A 203 -23.10 -2.39 3.73
CA ALA A 203 -24.43 -2.98 3.57
C ALA A 203 -25.54 -2.18 4.30
N ASP A 204 -25.19 -1.40 5.30
CA ASP A 204 -26.06 -0.48 6.03
C ASP A 204 -26.26 0.88 5.35
N GLY A 205 -25.61 1.10 4.20
CA GLY A 205 -25.63 2.35 3.45
C GLY A 205 -24.61 3.39 3.96
N GLU A 206 -23.86 3.11 5.02
CA GLU A 206 -22.81 3.99 5.48
C GLU A 206 -21.60 3.98 4.53
N LEU A 207 -20.99 5.14 4.38
CA LEU A 207 -19.77 5.30 3.58
C LEU A 207 -18.54 5.20 4.46
N SER A 208 -17.57 4.45 3.97
CA SER A 208 -16.24 4.39 4.57
C SER A 208 -15.16 4.60 3.49
N TRP A 209 -14.02 5.11 3.90
CA TRP A 209 -12.91 5.42 3.00
C TRP A 209 -11.66 4.68 3.39
N SER A 210 -10.94 4.24 2.39
CA SER A 210 -9.60 3.69 2.55
C SER A 210 -8.63 4.36 1.59
N LEU A 211 -7.35 4.34 1.90
CA LEU A 211 -6.34 4.73 0.91
C LEU A 211 -6.34 3.75 -0.26
N VAL A 212 -6.19 4.31 -1.47
CA VAL A 212 -5.99 3.46 -2.65
C VAL A 212 -4.68 2.67 -2.50
N PRO A 213 -4.66 1.37 -2.84
CA PRO A 213 -3.51 0.51 -2.56
C PRO A 213 -2.18 1.02 -3.13
N HIS A 214 -2.21 1.64 -4.31
CA HIS A 214 -1.01 2.15 -4.97
C HIS A 214 -0.47 3.45 -4.35
N ALA A 215 -1.28 4.16 -3.54
CA ALA A 215 -0.84 5.34 -2.78
C ALA A 215 -0.21 4.97 -1.44
N CYS A 216 -0.38 3.75 -0.95
CA CYS A 216 0.10 3.38 0.39
C CYS A 216 1.61 3.55 0.57
N ALA A 217 2.43 3.17 -0.44
CA ALA A 217 3.88 3.31 -0.35
C ALA A 217 4.35 4.78 -0.34
N PRO A 218 3.94 5.65 -1.31
CA PRO A 218 4.31 7.06 -1.26
C PRO A 218 3.73 7.78 -0.03
N VAL A 219 2.51 7.47 0.40
CA VAL A 219 1.92 8.02 1.62
C VAL A 219 2.73 7.63 2.85
N ARG A 220 3.20 6.38 2.93
CA ARG A 220 4.06 5.95 4.03
C ARG A 220 5.35 6.75 4.08
N GLN A 221 6.04 6.91 2.95
CA GLN A 221 7.26 7.71 2.87
C GLN A 221 7.00 9.16 3.29
N PHE A 222 5.89 9.73 2.82
CA PHE A 222 5.47 11.08 3.20
C PHE A 222 5.25 11.20 4.71
N LEU A 223 4.51 10.28 5.33
CA LEU A 223 4.26 10.29 6.78
C LEU A 223 5.53 10.09 7.62
N VAL A 224 6.50 9.31 7.13
CA VAL A 224 7.82 9.19 7.76
C VAL A 224 8.58 10.52 7.69
N GLN A 225 8.56 11.21 6.56
CA GLN A 225 9.19 12.53 6.41
C GLN A 225 8.54 13.59 7.31
N GLN A 226 7.21 13.49 7.51
CA GLN A 226 6.48 14.36 8.44
C GLN A 226 6.67 13.99 9.92
N GLY A 227 7.44 12.95 10.23
CA GLY A 227 7.65 12.47 11.60
C GLY A 227 6.43 11.80 12.24
N LEU A 228 5.39 11.49 11.46
CA LEU A 228 4.15 10.86 11.94
C LEU A 228 4.25 9.32 11.97
N LEU A 229 5.23 8.77 11.26
CA LEU A 229 5.56 7.35 11.32
C LEU A 229 7.04 7.20 11.64
N HIS A 230 7.33 6.37 12.63
CA HIS A 230 8.71 6.01 12.96
C HIS A 230 9.08 4.71 12.25
N GLU A 231 10.03 4.77 11.33
CA GLU A 231 10.69 3.59 10.80
C GLU A 231 12.05 3.43 11.45
N PRO A 232 12.33 2.31 12.12
CA PRO A 232 13.68 2.03 12.55
C PRO A 232 14.58 1.98 11.33
N ARG A 233 15.73 2.65 11.40
CA ARG A 233 16.73 2.62 10.33
C ARG A 233 16.99 1.15 9.97
N ARG A 234 16.89 0.81 8.69
CA ARG A 234 17.37 -0.48 8.20
C ARG A 234 18.87 -0.50 8.54
N THR A 235 19.23 -1.27 9.55
CA THR A 235 20.62 -1.70 9.70
C THR A 235 20.93 -2.54 8.45
N ALA A 236 21.82 -2.02 7.63
CA ALA A 236 22.34 -2.69 6.44
C ALA A 236 23.07 -3.98 6.82
#